data_1f13fd16a9f32908ceb6b683d50099be
#
_entry.id   1f13fd16a9f32908ceb6b683d50099be
#
_cell.length_a   1.000
_cell.length_b   1.000
_cell.length_c   1.000
_cell.angle_alpha   90.00
_cell.angle_beta   90.00
_cell.angle_gamma   90.00
#
_symmetry.space_group_name_H-M   'P 1'
#
loop_
_entity.id
_entity.type
_entity.pdbx_description
1 polymer ?
#
loop_
_entity_poly.entity_id
_entity_poly.type
_entity_poly.pdbx_seq_one_letter_code
_entity_poly.pdbx_strand_id
1 'polypeptide(L)'
;MKHHTLRQFSVILIALALTAGALPPGKPEDVGLSSQRLQRINQVVQRYIDEGQITGAITVVSRKGQVAHFEAQGQMDLEGKVPMRKDAIFRIASMSKPITGVAILILMEEGKLRLGDPVSRFIPEFKNAKVAIARATAAAAPAGQPRPEPEIYTVPAERDITIRDLMTHTSGLESGGAGTRPGARLAPRGSASNLAAYVPTLGAVPLDFQPGTQWRYSALAGVETLGRIVEVASGQAFDQFLKQRIFDPLEMTDTAFYPTDDRLPRVVTLYNERDGKLVRIDTPSWLATRTLFSGGGGLWSTADDYIRFGQMLVNGGVLNGKRLLSPRTIDLMASNHVGELYTGIGRGTKGMGFGLTVDVVLDHVAAARRVSSGTFGWGGAFGTYFWVDRKEQLVGVLMVQEPVNQLRMDLENAVMQAIVE
;
A
#
# COMPACT_ATOMS: atom_id res chain seq x y z
N MET A 1 -38.71 -53.55 44.66
CA MET A 1 -38.30 -52.14 44.65
C MET A 1 -36.88 -52.07 44.12
N LYS A 2 -36.72 -51.61 42.87
CA LYS A 2 -35.41 -51.42 42.24
C LYS A 2 -35.22 -49.95 41.98
N HIS A 3 -34.30 -49.29 42.69
CA HIS A 3 -33.94 -47.90 42.50
C HIS A 3 -33.00 -47.76 41.28
N HIS A 4 -33.45 -47.05 40.22
CA HIS A 4 -32.62 -46.59 39.11
C HIS A 4 -32.07 -45.20 39.45
N THR A 5 -30.78 -45.12 39.68
CA THR A 5 -30.02 -43.87 39.82
C THR A 5 -29.70 -43.32 38.42
N LEU A 6 -30.34 -42.23 37.99
CA LEU A 6 -29.96 -41.47 36.82
C LEU A 6 -28.67 -40.71 37.14
N ARG A 7 -27.59 -41.00 36.39
CA ARG A 7 -26.39 -40.15 36.35
C ARG A 7 -26.60 -39.03 35.33
N GLN A 8 -26.72 -37.81 35.84
CA GLN A 8 -26.66 -36.62 34.99
C GLN A 8 -25.22 -36.36 34.53
N PHE A 9 -24.96 -36.46 33.23
CA PHE A 9 -23.75 -35.97 32.61
C PHE A 9 -23.92 -34.47 32.36
N SER A 10 -23.25 -33.64 33.14
CA SER A 10 -23.10 -32.20 32.83
C SER A 10 -22.08 -32.04 31.75
N VAL A 11 -22.52 -31.71 30.55
CA VAL A 11 -21.62 -31.26 29.44
C VAL A 11 -21.26 -29.81 29.75
N ILE A 12 -20.04 -29.57 30.19
CA ILE A 12 -19.47 -28.22 30.31
C ILE A 12 -19.12 -27.77 28.91
N LEU A 13 -19.95 -26.93 28.31
CA LEU A 13 -19.62 -26.16 27.11
C LEU A 13 -18.62 -25.07 27.55
N ILE A 14 -17.35 -25.29 27.31
CA ILE A 14 -16.34 -24.23 27.37
C ILE A 14 -16.57 -23.34 26.15
N ALA A 15 -17.31 -22.26 26.32
CA ALA A 15 -17.36 -21.19 25.35
C ALA A 15 -16.00 -20.51 25.37
N LEU A 16 -15.14 -20.83 24.38
CA LEU A 16 -13.99 -19.99 24.07
C LEU A 16 -14.54 -18.63 23.65
N ALA A 17 -14.51 -17.66 24.57
CA ALA A 17 -14.68 -16.26 24.22
C ALA A 17 -13.48 -15.91 23.30
N LEU A 18 -13.68 -15.97 21.99
CA LEU A 18 -12.80 -15.33 21.03
C LEU A 18 -12.80 -13.85 21.41
N THR A 19 -11.74 -13.39 22.06
CA THR A 19 -11.46 -11.97 22.21
C THR A 19 -11.35 -11.41 20.81
N ALA A 20 -12.39 -10.69 20.36
CA ALA A 20 -12.36 -9.89 19.16
C ALA A 20 -11.13 -8.96 19.27
N GLY A 21 -10.16 -9.08 18.37
CA GLY A 21 -8.97 -8.26 18.48
C GLY A 21 -7.83 -8.76 17.59
N ALA A 22 -6.65 -8.89 18.13
CA ALA A 22 -5.42 -9.24 17.43
C ALA A 22 -5.48 -10.62 16.75
N LEU A 23 -4.71 -10.79 15.67
CA LEU A 23 -4.44 -12.13 15.15
C LEU A 23 -3.82 -12.96 16.28
N PRO A 24 -4.25 -14.24 16.46
CA PRO A 24 -3.75 -15.05 17.56
C PRO A 24 -2.22 -15.20 17.44
N PRO A 25 -1.48 -15.00 18.54
CA PRO A 25 -0.07 -15.36 18.56
C PRO A 25 0.07 -16.88 18.44
N GLY A 26 1.05 -17.33 17.67
CA GLY A 26 1.37 -18.75 17.49
C GLY A 26 2.84 -19.00 17.75
N LYS A 27 3.16 -20.26 18.13
CA LYS A 27 4.55 -20.69 18.12
C LYS A 27 4.98 -20.84 16.66
N PRO A 28 6.16 -20.38 16.27
CA PRO A 28 6.65 -20.56 14.89
C PRO A 28 6.54 -21.98 14.38
N GLU A 29 6.87 -22.94 15.21
CA GLU A 29 6.85 -24.37 14.87
C GLU A 29 5.43 -24.89 14.54
N ASP A 30 4.39 -24.38 15.20
CA ASP A 30 3.00 -24.78 14.95
C ASP A 30 2.52 -24.38 13.55
N VAL A 31 3.20 -23.42 12.92
CA VAL A 31 2.90 -22.94 11.57
C VAL A 31 4.01 -23.28 10.56
N GLY A 32 4.93 -24.19 10.92
CA GLY A 32 6.00 -24.67 10.04
C GLY A 32 7.12 -23.65 9.81
N LEU A 33 7.38 -22.80 10.80
CA LEU A 33 8.49 -21.86 10.84
C LEU A 33 9.48 -22.28 11.94
N SER A 34 10.77 -22.07 11.74
CA SER A 34 11.79 -22.29 12.77
C SER A 34 12.00 -21.01 13.59
N SER A 35 11.74 -21.06 14.90
CA SER A 35 11.98 -19.95 15.81
C SER A 35 13.44 -19.51 15.81
N GLN A 36 14.39 -20.47 15.75
CA GLN A 36 15.83 -20.20 15.65
C GLN A 36 16.15 -19.40 14.37
N ARG A 37 15.57 -19.77 13.23
CA ARG A 37 15.82 -19.09 11.96
C ARG A 37 15.14 -17.74 11.87
N LEU A 38 14.00 -17.54 12.52
CA LEU A 38 13.31 -16.25 12.61
C LEU A 38 14.17 -15.19 13.33
N GLN A 39 15.10 -15.58 14.22
CA GLN A 39 16.04 -14.63 14.86
C GLN A 39 16.90 -13.86 13.85
N ARG A 40 17.06 -14.37 12.62
CA ARG A 40 17.76 -13.64 11.55
C ARG A 40 17.03 -12.36 11.14
N ILE A 41 15.72 -12.25 11.35
CA ILE A 41 14.96 -11.02 11.14
C ILE A 41 15.53 -9.94 12.06
N ASN A 42 15.64 -10.24 13.35
CA ASN A 42 16.18 -9.30 14.35
C ASN A 42 17.63 -8.89 14.04
N GLN A 43 18.45 -9.87 13.58
CA GLN A 43 19.83 -9.60 13.19
C GLN A 43 19.93 -8.69 11.98
N VAL A 44 19.07 -8.89 10.98
CA VAL A 44 19.00 -8.01 9.80
C VAL A 44 18.63 -6.59 10.22
N VAL A 45 17.55 -6.40 10.97
CA VAL A 45 17.09 -5.07 11.40
C VAL A 45 18.16 -4.39 12.26
N GLN A 46 18.75 -5.12 13.21
CA GLN A 46 19.78 -4.57 14.09
C GLN A 46 21.01 -4.07 13.32
N ARG A 47 21.44 -4.82 12.29
CA ARG A 47 22.54 -4.38 11.42
C ARG A 47 22.28 -3.01 10.78
N TYR A 48 21.07 -2.79 10.23
CA TYR A 48 20.69 -1.51 9.62
C TYR A 48 20.62 -0.37 10.65
N ILE A 49 20.23 -0.67 11.90
CA ILE A 49 20.26 0.30 13.02
C ILE A 49 21.72 0.63 13.38
N ASP A 50 22.57 -0.39 13.55
CA ASP A 50 23.99 -0.22 13.93
C ASP A 50 24.80 0.54 12.86
N GLU A 51 24.44 0.36 11.59
CA GLU A 51 25.00 1.08 10.44
C GLU A 51 24.44 2.52 10.30
N GLY A 52 23.48 2.91 11.15
CA GLY A 52 22.84 4.23 11.12
C GLY A 52 21.97 4.49 9.89
N GLN A 53 21.53 3.44 9.19
CA GLN A 53 20.69 3.57 7.99
C GLN A 53 19.21 3.74 8.33
N ILE A 54 18.77 3.23 9.48
CA ILE A 54 17.42 3.40 10.02
C ILE A 54 17.49 3.73 11.52
N THR A 55 16.45 4.40 12.03
CA THR A 55 16.33 4.67 13.46
C THR A 55 15.80 3.48 14.24
N GLY A 56 14.90 2.74 13.63
CA GLY A 56 14.25 1.57 14.18
C GLY A 56 13.19 1.03 13.23
N ALA A 57 12.68 -0.16 13.54
CA ALA A 57 11.67 -0.81 12.74
C ALA A 57 10.74 -1.69 13.58
N ILE A 58 9.55 -1.95 13.03
CA ILE A 58 8.69 -3.05 13.48
C ILE A 58 8.58 -4.06 12.34
N THR A 59 8.78 -5.33 12.68
CA THR A 59 8.60 -6.46 11.76
C THR A 59 7.54 -7.39 12.32
N VAL A 60 6.58 -7.78 11.47
CA VAL A 60 5.57 -8.78 11.83
C VAL A 60 5.38 -9.78 10.70
N VAL A 61 5.27 -11.05 11.08
CA VAL A 61 5.03 -12.17 10.16
C VAL A 61 3.89 -13.00 10.70
N SER A 62 2.86 -13.19 9.88
CA SER A 62 1.83 -14.20 10.13
C SER A 62 1.95 -15.34 9.11
N ARG A 63 1.67 -16.57 9.54
CA ARG A 63 1.54 -17.74 8.67
C ARG A 63 0.39 -18.61 9.15
N LYS A 64 -0.39 -19.16 8.22
CA LYS A 64 -1.56 -20.01 8.53
C LYS A 64 -2.51 -19.37 9.57
N GLY A 65 -2.67 -18.02 9.50
CA GLY A 65 -3.58 -17.28 10.38
C GLY A 65 -3.05 -16.93 11.78
N GLN A 66 -1.79 -17.23 12.10
CA GLN A 66 -1.17 -16.96 13.40
C GLN A 66 0.05 -16.05 13.27
N VAL A 67 0.23 -15.13 14.21
CA VAL A 67 1.43 -14.27 14.26
C VAL A 67 2.58 -15.05 14.89
N ALA A 68 3.57 -15.40 14.07
CA ALA A 68 4.75 -16.17 14.46
C ALA A 68 5.95 -15.29 14.82
N HIS A 69 5.95 -14.02 14.42
CA HIS A 69 6.99 -13.04 14.72
C HIS A 69 6.37 -11.66 14.83
N PHE A 70 6.70 -10.90 15.89
CA PHE A 70 6.30 -9.51 16.05
C PHE A 70 7.31 -8.80 16.96
N GLU A 71 8.24 -8.05 16.37
CA GLU A 71 9.30 -7.37 17.10
C GLU A 71 9.40 -5.90 16.74
N ALA A 72 9.77 -5.10 17.75
CA ALA A 72 10.06 -3.68 17.66
C ALA A 72 11.51 -3.45 18.10
N GLN A 73 12.33 -2.81 17.25
CA GLN A 73 13.75 -2.59 17.49
C GLN A 73 14.13 -1.13 17.22
N GLY A 74 15.12 -0.62 17.95
CA GLY A 74 15.62 0.74 17.80
C GLY A 74 14.76 1.80 18.44
N GLN A 75 14.69 2.99 17.82
CA GLN A 75 14.03 4.18 18.36
C GLN A 75 12.99 4.72 17.38
N MET A 76 11.90 5.26 17.90
CA MET A 76 10.89 5.98 17.13
C MET A 76 11.19 7.50 17.04
N ASP A 77 12.07 8.01 17.88
CA ASP A 77 12.57 9.38 17.89
C ASP A 77 14.01 9.38 18.43
N LEU A 78 14.98 9.83 17.60
CA LEU A 78 16.40 9.82 17.97
C LEU A 78 16.73 10.91 18.98
N GLU A 79 16.21 12.12 18.76
CA GLU A 79 16.50 13.27 19.61
C GLU A 79 15.91 13.08 21.02
N GLY A 80 14.68 12.56 21.07
CA GLY A 80 14.00 12.22 22.31
C GLY A 80 14.45 10.92 22.95
N LYS A 81 15.29 10.12 22.26
CA LYS A 81 15.70 8.77 22.67
C LYS A 81 14.53 7.88 23.05
N VAL A 82 13.41 8.00 22.29
CA VAL A 82 12.19 7.24 22.55
C VAL A 82 12.31 5.85 21.93
N PRO A 83 12.26 4.77 22.71
CA PRO A 83 12.36 3.42 22.15
C PRO A 83 11.18 3.08 21.24
N MET A 84 11.44 2.24 20.23
CA MET A 84 10.39 1.74 19.33
C MET A 84 9.39 0.89 20.12
N ARG A 85 8.09 1.09 19.85
CA ARG A 85 6.97 0.40 20.50
C ARG A 85 6.20 -0.41 19.48
N LYS A 86 5.67 -1.58 19.85
CA LYS A 86 4.87 -2.43 18.96
C LYS A 86 3.58 -1.73 18.46
N ASP A 87 3.06 -0.76 19.21
CA ASP A 87 1.88 0.04 18.89
C ASP A 87 2.22 1.38 18.20
N ALA A 88 3.45 1.57 17.74
CA ALA A 88 3.87 2.80 17.07
C ALA A 88 3.13 2.98 15.74
N ILE A 89 2.79 4.24 15.44
CA ILE A 89 2.04 4.65 14.25
C ILE A 89 3.00 5.20 13.20
N PHE A 90 2.93 4.65 11.99
CA PHE A 90 3.80 4.99 10.87
C PHE A 90 3.02 5.67 9.76
N ARG A 91 3.65 6.60 9.05
CA ARG A 91 3.18 7.08 7.75
C ARG A 91 3.42 5.98 6.73
N ILE A 92 2.36 5.32 6.28
CA ILE A 92 2.51 4.19 5.37
C ILE A 92 2.64 4.58 3.91
N ALA A 93 2.51 5.88 3.60
CA ALA A 93 2.66 6.42 2.25
C ALA A 93 1.93 5.55 1.20
N SER A 94 2.64 5.09 0.17
CA SER A 94 2.04 4.35 -0.93
C SER A 94 1.47 2.97 -0.56
N MET A 95 1.68 2.45 0.65
CA MET A 95 0.91 1.31 1.16
C MET A 95 -0.59 1.66 1.38
N SER A 96 -0.99 2.94 1.28
CA SER A 96 -2.40 3.36 1.18
C SER A 96 -3.08 2.85 -0.09
N LYS A 97 -2.33 2.65 -1.20
CA LYS A 97 -2.88 2.29 -2.51
C LYS A 97 -3.63 0.95 -2.54
N PRO A 98 -3.10 -0.14 -1.97
CA PRO A 98 -3.83 -1.41 -1.89
C PRO A 98 -5.16 -1.29 -1.13
N ILE A 99 -5.20 -0.47 -0.07
CA ILE A 99 -6.43 -0.20 0.69
C ILE A 99 -7.45 0.54 -0.18
N THR A 100 -7.02 1.58 -0.93
CA THR A 100 -7.86 2.27 -1.91
C THR A 100 -8.32 1.31 -3.03
N GLY A 101 -7.43 0.42 -3.47
CA GLY A 101 -7.77 -0.63 -4.44
C GLY A 101 -8.88 -1.54 -3.95
N VAL A 102 -8.79 -2.01 -2.70
CA VAL A 102 -9.85 -2.81 -2.06
C VAL A 102 -11.18 -2.03 -1.99
N ALA A 103 -11.16 -0.73 -1.71
CA ALA A 103 -12.38 0.11 -1.73
C ALA A 103 -13.07 0.12 -3.11
N ILE A 104 -12.30 0.26 -4.19
CA ILE A 104 -12.83 0.15 -5.57
C ILE A 104 -13.38 -1.24 -5.85
N LEU A 105 -12.69 -2.29 -5.41
CA LEU A 105 -13.12 -3.67 -5.62
C LEU A 105 -14.39 -4.03 -4.84
N ILE A 106 -14.61 -3.47 -3.65
CA ILE A 106 -15.88 -3.57 -2.91
C ILE A 106 -17.02 -2.98 -3.75
N LEU A 107 -16.84 -1.78 -4.28
CA LEU A 107 -17.85 -1.12 -5.11
C LEU A 107 -18.08 -1.85 -6.44
N MET A 108 -17.07 -2.51 -6.98
CA MET A 108 -17.19 -3.38 -8.15
C MET A 108 -18.04 -4.61 -7.83
N GLU A 109 -17.83 -5.29 -6.71
CA GLU A 109 -18.66 -6.44 -6.30
C GLU A 109 -20.12 -6.03 -6.03
N GLU A 110 -20.34 -4.80 -5.56
CA GLU A 110 -21.68 -4.22 -5.38
C GLU A 110 -22.35 -3.80 -6.71
N GLY A 111 -21.67 -3.93 -7.84
CA GLY A 111 -22.19 -3.55 -9.16
C GLY A 111 -22.29 -2.05 -9.39
N LYS A 112 -21.70 -1.21 -8.53
CA LYS A 112 -21.73 0.26 -8.64
C LYS A 112 -20.79 0.80 -9.72
N LEU A 113 -19.73 0.05 -10.02
CA LEU A 113 -18.76 0.36 -11.07
C LEU A 113 -18.19 -0.92 -11.69
N ARG A 114 -17.49 -0.74 -12.82
CA ARG A 114 -16.69 -1.77 -13.49
C ARG A 114 -15.29 -1.27 -13.76
N LEU A 115 -14.30 -2.13 -13.80
CA LEU A 115 -12.91 -1.74 -14.09
C LEU A 115 -12.75 -1.07 -15.46
N GLY A 116 -13.58 -1.43 -16.43
CA GLY A 116 -13.61 -0.83 -17.76
C GLY A 116 -14.42 0.46 -17.89
N ASP A 117 -15.11 0.90 -16.83
CA ASP A 117 -15.85 2.16 -16.86
C ASP A 117 -14.90 3.33 -17.06
N PRO A 118 -15.24 4.31 -17.94
CA PRO A 118 -14.46 5.52 -18.09
C PRO A 118 -14.53 6.38 -16.81
N VAL A 119 -13.42 6.98 -16.44
CA VAL A 119 -13.33 7.90 -15.29
C VAL A 119 -14.34 9.04 -15.45
N SER A 120 -14.58 9.51 -16.69
CA SER A 120 -15.52 10.56 -17.02
C SER A 120 -16.98 10.25 -16.67
N ARG A 121 -17.34 8.97 -16.45
CA ARG A 121 -18.65 8.58 -15.91
C ARG A 121 -18.89 9.12 -14.49
N PHE A 122 -17.84 9.20 -13.70
CA PHE A 122 -17.89 9.64 -12.28
C PHE A 122 -17.40 11.06 -12.11
N ILE A 123 -16.47 11.51 -12.96
CA ILE A 123 -15.80 12.82 -12.90
C ILE A 123 -15.77 13.35 -14.35
N PRO A 124 -16.80 14.12 -14.75
CA PRO A 124 -16.98 14.56 -16.15
C PRO A 124 -15.82 15.32 -16.75
N GLU A 125 -15.00 15.98 -15.93
CA GLU A 125 -13.84 16.77 -16.35
C GLU A 125 -12.75 15.92 -17.02
N PHE A 126 -12.73 14.61 -16.81
CA PHE A 126 -11.81 13.69 -17.50
C PHE A 126 -12.26 13.33 -18.93
N LYS A 127 -13.43 13.82 -19.37
CA LYS A 127 -13.86 13.60 -20.75
C LYS A 127 -12.97 14.38 -21.73
N ASN A 128 -12.68 13.77 -22.88
CA ASN A 128 -11.84 14.37 -23.92
C ASN A 128 -10.43 14.74 -23.44
N ALA A 129 -9.82 13.87 -22.62
CA ALA A 129 -8.46 14.02 -22.15
C ALA A 129 -7.48 14.24 -23.32
N LYS A 130 -6.42 14.99 -23.08
CA LYS A 130 -5.36 15.25 -24.06
C LYS A 130 -4.08 14.62 -23.62
N VAL A 131 -3.23 14.24 -24.57
CA VAL A 131 -1.88 13.69 -24.32
C VAL A 131 -0.86 14.74 -24.73
N ALA A 132 0.13 14.97 -23.87
CA ALA A 132 1.23 15.88 -24.13
C ALA A 132 2.30 15.21 -24.99
N ILE A 133 2.70 15.87 -26.06
CA ILE A 133 3.78 15.45 -26.94
C ILE A 133 4.89 16.49 -26.85
N ALA A 134 6.10 16.05 -26.46
CA ALA A 134 7.28 16.90 -26.48
C ALA A 134 7.83 16.99 -27.91
N ARG A 135 8.03 18.18 -28.44
CA ARG A 135 8.77 18.38 -29.71
C ARG A 135 10.24 18.05 -29.46
N ALA A 136 10.83 17.26 -30.37
CA ALA A 136 12.25 17.05 -30.33
C ALA A 136 12.96 18.40 -30.57
N THR A 137 13.75 18.86 -29.61
CA THR A 137 14.61 20.03 -29.80
C THR A 137 15.77 19.64 -30.69
N ALA A 138 15.89 20.29 -31.86
CA ALA A 138 16.89 19.98 -32.87
C ALA A 138 18.34 20.36 -32.46
N ALA A 139 18.54 21.08 -31.39
CA ALA A 139 19.86 21.55 -30.96
C ALA A 139 20.30 20.88 -29.65
N ALA A 140 21.48 20.27 -29.66
CA ALA A 140 22.21 19.97 -28.43
C ALA A 140 22.50 21.28 -27.68
N ALA A 141 22.21 21.34 -26.40
CA ALA A 141 22.59 22.49 -25.59
C ALA A 141 24.13 22.61 -25.61
N PRO A 142 24.68 23.82 -25.67
CA PRO A 142 26.12 24.03 -25.51
C PRO A 142 26.61 23.41 -24.21
N ALA A 143 27.82 22.88 -24.18
CA ALA A 143 28.41 22.29 -22.98
C ALA A 143 28.34 23.28 -21.81
N GLY A 144 27.77 22.83 -20.68
CA GLY A 144 27.64 23.65 -19.46
C GLY A 144 26.35 24.50 -19.35
N GLN A 145 25.47 24.48 -20.33
CA GLN A 145 24.16 25.14 -20.20
C GLN A 145 23.02 24.13 -19.96
N PRO A 146 22.01 24.47 -19.15
CA PRO A 146 20.82 23.64 -19.01
C PRO A 146 20.15 23.47 -20.38
N ARG A 147 19.75 22.24 -20.71
CA ARG A 147 18.94 22.03 -21.93
C ARG A 147 17.65 22.81 -21.80
N PRO A 148 17.28 23.60 -22.85
CA PRO A 148 15.97 24.24 -22.84
C PRO A 148 14.87 23.19 -22.75
N GLU A 149 13.82 23.46 -21.98
CA GLU A 149 12.69 22.54 -21.91
C GLU A 149 12.07 22.39 -23.28
N PRO A 150 11.75 21.15 -23.71
CA PRO A 150 11.11 20.93 -24.99
C PRO A 150 9.73 21.59 -25.01
N GLU A 151 9.39 22.24 -26.14
CA GLU A 151 8.05 22.73 -26.39
C GLU A 151 7.05 21.56 -26.36
N ILE A 152 5.91 21.75 -25.69
CA ILE A 152 4.87 20.76 -25.57
C ILE A 152 3.66 21.18 -26.37
N TYR A 153 3.12 20.27 -27.19
CA TYR A 153 1.80 20.39 -27.79
C TYR A 153 0.92 19.21 -27.34
N THR A 154 -0.39 19.30 -27.51
CA THR A 154 -1.30 18.25 -27.09
C THR A 154 -2.06 17.66 -28.28
N VAL A 155 -2.31 16.36 -28.22
CA VAL A 155 -3.21 15.63 -29.12
C VAL A 155 -4.35 15.01 -28.31
N PRO A 156 -5.51 14.70 -28.90
CA PRO A 156 -6.56 13.96 -28.20
C PRO A 156 -6.05 12.60 -27.70
N ALA A 157 -6.55 12.16 -26.55
CA ALA A 157 -6.39 10.77 -26.13
C ALA A 157 -7.19 9.86 -27.10
N GLU A 158 -6.61 8.71 -27.46
CA GLU A 158 -7.25 7.74 -28.37
C GLU A 158 -8.47 7.07 -27.75
N ARG A 159 -8.54 7.04 -26.44
CA ARG A 159 -9.69 6.56 -25.65
C ARG A 159 -9.75 7.24 -24.30
N ASP A 160 -10.89 7.13 -23.65
CA ASP A 160 -11.03 7.56 -22.25
C ASP A 160 -10.14 6.75 -21.30
N ILE A 161 -9.69 7.39 -20.23
CA ILE A 161 -9.04 6.71 -19.10
C ILE A 161 -10.10 5.86 -18.40
N THR A 162 -9.77 4.61 -18.08
CA THR A 162 -10.63 3.69 -17.31
C THR A 162 -10.20 3.61 -15.84
N ILE A 163 -11.07 3.10 -14.97
CA ILE A 163 -10.75 2.77 -13.58
C ILE A 163 -9.56 1.78 -13.53
N ARG A 164 -9.53 0.79 -14.45
CA ARG A 164 -8.39 -0.14 -14.56
C ARG A 164 -7.09 0.60 -14.82
N ASP A 165 -7.06 1.57 -15.75
CA ASP A 165 -5.84 2.32 -16.06
C ASP A 165 -5.29 3.07 -14.83
N LEU A 166 -6.17 3.62 -13.99
CA LEU A 166 -5.76 4.25 -12.73
C LEU A 166 -5.19 3.23 -11.75
N MET A 167 -5.86 2.08 -11.58
CA MET A 167 -5.43 1.03 -10.64
C MET A 167 -4.13 0.34 -11.06
N THR A 168 -3.79 0.39 -12.35
CA THR A 168 -2.61 -0.29 -12.93
C THR A 168 -1.49 0.66 -13.31
N HIS A 169 -1.62 1.97 -13.06
CA HIS A 169 -0.65 3.00 -13.46
C HIS A 169 -0.40 3.06 -14.97
N THR A 170 -1.43 2.77 -15.77
CA THR A 170 -1.39 2.87 -17.25
C THR A 170 -2.21 4.02 -17.80
N SER A 171 -2.69 4.92 -16.93
CA SER A 171 -3.52 6.07 -17.32
C SER A 171 -2.76 7.21 -17.99
N GLY A 172 -1.46 7.35 -17.75
CA GLY A 172 -0.68 8.52 -18.15
C GLY A 172 -0.92 9.78 -17.30
N LEU A 173 -1.75 9.72 -16.26
CA LEU A 173 -2.05 10.86 -15.40
C LEU A 173 -0.93 11.10 -14.39
N GLU A 174 -0.26 12.25 -14.48
CA GLU A 174 0.84 12.70 -13.60
C GLU A 174 1.83 11.57 -13.26
N SER A 175 2.45 11.02 -14.27
CA SER A 175 3.40 9.90 -14.18
C SER A 175 4.86 10.28 -14.50
N GLY A 176 5.18 11.58 -14.40
CA GLY A 176 6.54 12.10 -14.53
C GLY A 176 6.97 12.39 -15.96
N GLY A 177 6.05 12.48 -16.91
CA GLY A 177 6.33 12.81 -18.31
C GLY A 177 6.06 14.28 -18.68
N ALA A 178 5.87 14.51 -19.97
CA ALA A 178 5.64 15.85 -20.53
C ALA A 178 4.31 16.47 -20.03
N GLY A 179 3.29 15.66 -19.83
CA GLY A 179 1.98 16.08 -19.32
C GLY A 179 2.00 16.50 -17.86
N THR A 180 2.86 15.87 -17.05
CA THR A 180 3.01 16.23 -15.63
C THR A 180 3.57 17.64 -15.42
N ARG A 181 4.39 18.16 -16.33
CA ARG A 181 5.06 19.47 -16.18
C ARG A 181 4.09 20.64 -15.92
N PRO A 182 3.02 20.81 -16.67
CA PRO A 182 2.04 21.86 -16.37
C PRO A 182 1.13 21.54 -15.18
N GLY A 183 1.16 20.31 -14.64
CA GLY A 183 0.25 19.83 -13.60
C GLY A 183 0.25 20.70 -12.35
N ALA A 184 1.41 21.06 -11.82
CA ALA A 184 1.51 21.92 -10.63
C ALA A 184 0.80 23.27 -10.79
N ARG A 185 0.71 23.79 -12.01
CA ARG A 185 0.02 25.05 -12.32
C ARG A 185 -1.47 24.83 -12.62
N LEU A 186 -1.82 23.76 -13.36
CA LEU A 186 -3.19 23.48 -13.80
C LEU A 186 -4.04 22.87 -12.69
N ALA A 187 -3.42 22.05 -11.84
CA ALA A 187 -4.05 21.37 -10.73
C ALA A 187 -3.21 21.50 -9.44
N PRO A 188 -3.12 22.71 -8.84
CA PRO A 188 -2.28 22.95 -7.67
C PRO A 188 -2.86 22.23 -6.44
N ARG A 189 -2.29 21.11 -6.09
CA ARG A 189 -2.74 20.25 -5.01
C ARG A 189 -2.79 20.94 -3.64
N GLY A 190 -1.82 21.81 -3.37
CA GLY A 190 -1.72 22.53 -2.09
C GLY A 190 -2.82 23.57 -1.83
N SER A 191 -3.58 23.98 -2.87
CA SER A 191 -4.68 24.93 -2.73
C SER A 191 -6.05 24.26 -2.53
N ALA A 192 -6.16 22.95 -2.71
CA ALA A 192 -7.41 22.22 -2.60
C ALA A 192 -7.66 21.73 -1.18
N SER A 193 -8.87 21.91 -0.68
CA SER A 193 -9.27 21.51 0.67
C SER A 193 -9.65 20.03 0.78
N ASN A 194 -10.08 19.37 -0.32
CA ASN A 194 -10.52 17.99 -0.34
C ASN A 194 -10.43 17.38 -1.75
N LEU A 195 -10.73 16.09 -1.90
CA LEU A 195 -10.70 15.40 -3.19
C LEU A 195 -11.74 15.95 -4.17
N ALA A 196 -12.90 16.38 -3.71
CA ALA A 196 -13.95 16.92 -4.56
C ALA A 196 -13.54 18.25 -5.21
N ALA A 197 -12.73 19.07 -4.52
CA ALA A 197 -12.18 20.29 -5.07
C ALA A 197 -10.94 20.06 -5.95
N TYR A 198 -10.11 19.06 -5.60
CA TYR A 198 -8.84 18.82 -6.27
C TYR A 198 -8.99 17.99 -7.54
N VAL A 199 -9.63 16.83 -7.45
CA VAL A 199 -9.57 15.82 -8.52
C VAL A 199 -10.16 16.29 -9.84
N PRO A 200 -11.27 17.07 -9.90
CA PRO A 200 -11.76 17.62 -11.16
C PRO A 200 -10.72 18.49 -11.89
N THR A 201 -9.86 19.21 -11.17
CA THR A 201 -8.80 20.04 -11.80
C THR A 201 -7.77 19.21 -12.56
N LEU A 202 -7.57 17.94 -12.19
CA LEU A 202 -6.69 17.01 -12.90
C LEU A 202 -7.17 16.72 -14.34
N GLY A 203 -8.46 16.90 -14.64
CA GLY A 203 -9.00 16.77 -15.99
C GLY A 203 -8.41 17.77 -16.99
N ALA A 204 -7.87 18.90 -16.52
CA ALA A 204 -7.17 19.89 -17.35
C ALA A 204 -5.67 19.53 -17.59
N VAL A 205 -5.11 18.58 -16.84
CA VAL A 205 -3.71 18.16 -16.95
C VAL A 205 -3.59 17.18 -18.12
N PRO A 206 -2.73 17.46 -19.12
CA PRO A 206 -2.50 16.51 -20.20
C PRO A 206 -1.85 15.22 -19.68
N LEU A 207 -2.22 14.10 -20.28
CA LEU A 207 -1.62 12.81 -19.97
C LEU A 207 -0.17 12.75 -20.48
N ASP A 208 0.66 11.98 -19.82
CA ASP A 208 2.06 11.77 -20.21
C ASP A 208 2.24 10.83 -21.42
N PHE A 209 1.22 9.98 -21.68
CA PHE A 209 1.17 9.02 -22.79
C PHE A 209 -0.28 8.56 -23.02
N GLN A 210 -0.51 7.86 -24.15
CA GLN A 210 -1.83 7.32 -24.48
C GLN A 210 -2.27 6.27 -23.46
N PRO A 211 -3.51 6.31 -22.93
CA PRO A 211 -4.00 5.38 -21.92
C PRO A 211 -3.83 3.92 -22.35
N GLY A 212 -3.20 3.11 -21.48
CA GLY A 212 -2.96 1.68 -21.71
C GLY A 212 -1.71 1.34 -22.51
N THR A 213 -0.90 2.31 -22.96
CA THR A 213 0.27 2.05 -23.82
C THR A 213 1.58 1.92 -23.07
N GLN A 214 1.66 2.44 -21.84
CA GLN A 214 2.85 2.38 -20.98
C GLN A 214 2.44 2.16 -19.54
N TRP A 215 3.37 1.58 -18.77
CA TRP A 215 3.29 1.59 -17.31
C TRP A 215 4.24 2.66 -16.77
N ARG A 216 3.68 3.64 -16.06
CA ARG A 216 4.48 4.63 -15.31
C ARG A 216 3.76 4.99 -14.02
N TYR A 217 4.51 4.94 -12.95
CA TYR A 217 3.97 5.17 -11.61
C TYR A 217 3.41 6.58 -11.44
N SER A 218 2.10 6.71 -11.32
CA SER A 218 1.42 7.92 -10.85
C SER A 218 1.44 7.91 -9.32
N ALA A 219 2.28 8.73 -8.72
CA ALA A 219 2.54 8.66 -7.28
C ALA A 219 1.30 8.96 -6.44
N LEU A 220 0.49 9.94 -6.83
CA LEU A 220 -0.69 10.38 -6.08
C LEU A 220 -1.94 10.51 -6.96
N ALA A 221 -1.89 11.31 -8.04
CA ALA A 221 -3.05 11.77 -8.80
C ALA A 221 -3.98 10.65 -9.28
N GLY A 222 -3.42 9.56 -9.82
CA GLY A 222 -4.23 8.42 -10.28
C GLY A 222 -5.03 7.79 -9.15
N VAL A 223 -4.44 7.62 -7.98
CA VAL A 223 -5.12 6.97 -6.85
C VAL A 223 -5.99 7.95 -6.05
N GLU A 224 -5.67 9.23 -6.03
CA GLU A 224 -6.56 10.28 -5.51
C GLU A 224 -7.83 10.38 -6.38
N THR A 225 -7.71 10.19 -7.70
CA THR A 225 -8.85 10.05 -8.60
C THR A 225 -9.71 8.82 -8.24
N LEU A 226 -9.09 7.67 -7.90
CA LEU A 226 -9.83 6.51 -7.38
C LEU A 226 -10.55 6.83 -6.06
N GLY A 227 -9.92 7.54 -5.13
CA GLY A 227 -10.56 8.01 -3.90
C GLY A 227 -11.81 8.85 -4.18
N ARG A 228 -11.73 9.77 -5.15
CA ARG A 228 -12.89 10.56 -5.57
C ARG A 228 -13.97 9.70 -6.23
N ILE A 229 -13.61 8.70 -7.02
CA ILE A 229 -14.58 7.74 -7.58
C ILE A 229 -15.30 6.98 -6.45
N VAL A 230 -14.58 6.58 -5.39
CA VAL A 230 -15.22 5.97 -4.21
C VAL A 230 -16.27 6.91 -3.61
N GLU A 231 -15.96 8.20 -3.43
CA GLU A 231 -16.93 9.18 -2.91
C GLU A 231 -18.18 9.29 -3.79
N VAL A 232 -17.99 9.42 -5.11
CA VAL A 232 -19.11 9.57 -6.06
C VAL A 232 -19.96 8.30 -6.13
N ALA A 233 -19.33 7.13 -6.22
CA ALA A 233 -20.04 5.87 -6.39
C ALA A 233 -20.73 5.39 -5.10
N SER A 234 -20.19 5.73 -3.92
CA SER A 234 -20.75 5.35 -2.64
C SER A 234 -21.71 6.38 -2.05
N GLY A 235 -21.57 7.66 -2.42
CA GLY A 235 -22.24 8.78 -1.77
C GLY A 235 -21.69 9.13 -0.38
N GLN A 236 -20.53 8.61 0.00
CA GLN A 236 -19.89 8.80 1.31
C GLN A 236 -18.56 9.53 1.17
N ALA A 237 -18.12 10.25 2.18
CA ALA A 237 -16.76 10.77 2.25
C ALA A 237 -15.76 9.60 2.26
N PHE A 238 -14.60 9.78 1.62
CA PHE A 238 -13.66 8.69 1.39
C PHE A 238 -13.11 8.08 2.68
N ASP A 239 -12.80 8.90 3.67
CA ASP A 239 -12.37 8.46 5.00
C ASP A 239 -13.44 7.62 5.71
N GLN A 240 -14.71 8.05 5.64
CA GLN A 240 -15.84 7.34 6.24
C GLN A 240 -16.09 6.00 5.54
N PHE A 241 -15.98 5.96 4.20
CA PHE A 241 -16.10 4.72 3.46
C PHE A 241 -15.01 3.72 3.88
N LEU A 242 -13.73 4.14 3.92
CA LEU A 242 -12.64 3.25 4.35
C LEU A 242 -12.84 2.77 5.79
N LYS A 243 -13.24 3.67 6.69
CA LYS A 243 -13.50 3.32 8.09
C LYS A 243 -14.58 2.24 8.19
N GLN A 244 -15.76 2.48 7.62
CA GLN A 244 -16.93 1.60 7.77
C GLN A 244 -16.78 0.28 7.02
N ARG A 245 -16.10 0.28 5.86
CA ARG A 245 -16.10 -0.86 4.95
C ARG A 245 -14.83 -1.71 5.02
N ILE A 246 -13.74 -1.15 5.57
CA ILE A 246 -12.45 -1.83 5.66
C ILE A 246 -11.93 -1.83 7.09
N PHE A 247 -11.76 -0.65 7.73
CA PHE A 247 -11.07 -0.58 9.01
C PHE A 247 -11.88 -1.18 10.16
N ASP A 248 -13.15 -0.80 10.31
CA ASP A 248 -14.01 -1.34 11.39
C ASP A 248 -14.22 -2.86 11.25
N PRO A 249 -14.53 -3.43 10.05
CA PRO A 249 -14.66 -4.88 9.90
C PRO A 249 -13.37 -5.66 10.18
N LEU A 250 -12.20 -5.07 9.92
CA LEU A 250 -10.89 -5.67 10.17
C LEU A 250 -10.30 -5.28 11.52
N GLU A 251 -11.02 -4.45 12.31
CA GLU A 251 -10.57 -3.92 13.60
C GLU A 251 -9.21 -3.18 13.52
N MET A 252 -9.00 -2.45 12.41
CA MET A 252 -7.83 -1.61 12.17
C MET A 252 -8.03 -0.24 12.85
N THR A 253 -7.97 -0.23 14.17
CA THR A 253 -8.41 0.91 14.97
C THR A 253 -7.47 2.11 14.95
N ASP A 254 -6.21 1.90 14.59
CA ASP A 254 -5.17 2.93 14.52
C ASP A 254 -4.88 3.40 13.08
N THR A 255 -5.62 2.87 12.10
CA THR A 255 -5.46 3.25 10.69
C THR A 255 -6.39 4.40 10.34
N ALA A 256 -5.81 5.52 9.90
CA ALA A 256 -6.56 6.73 9.53
C ALA A 256 -5.73 7.64 8.63
N PHE A 257 -6.37 8.63 7.98
CA PHE A 257 -5.65 9.67 7.25
C PHE A 257 -4.90 10.64 8.17
N TYR A 258 -5.38 10.81 9.38
CA TYR A 258 -4.79 11.69 10.38
C TYR A 258 -4.92 11.04 11.76
N PRO A 259 -3.81 10.82 12.48
CA PRO A 259 -3.88 10.39 13.88
C PRO A 259 -4.62 11.44 14.72
N THR A 260 -5.42 11.00 15.67
CA THR A 260 -6.03 11.88 16.68
C THR A 260 -4.97 12.39 17.65
N ASP A 261 -5.24 13.48 18.34
CA ASP A 261 -4.22 14.15 19.16
C ASP A 261 -3.70 13.25 20.31
N ASP A 262 -4.55 12.38 20.85
CA ASP A 262 -4.18 11.37 21.86
C ASP A 262 -3.24 10.28 21.32
N ARG A 263 -3.19 10.10 20.00
CA ARG A 263 -2.31 9.13 19.31
C ARG A 263 -0.98 9.72 18.85
N LEU A 264 -0.82 11.04 18.82
CA LEU A 264 0.41 11.71 18.41
C LEU A 264 1.67 11.22 19.15
N PRO A 265 1.64 10.91 20.46
CA PRO A 265 2.80 10.37 21.16
C PRO A 265 3.27 8.99 20.67
N ARG A 266 2.48 8.30 19.84
CA ARG A 266 2.81 7.00 19.24
C ARG A 266 3.34 7.13 17.81
N VAL A 267 3.36 8.34 17.26
CA VAL A 267 3.80 8.59 15.88
C VAL A 267 5.31 8.56 15.78
N VAL A 268 5.82 7.75 14.83
CA VAL A 268 7.26 7.65 14.57
C VAL A 268 7.73 8.88 13.81
N THR A 269 8.83 9.44 14.25
CA THR A 269 9.50 10.57 13.60
C THR A 269 10.06 10.14 12.23
N LEU A 270 9.95 11.02 11.26
CA LEU A 270 10.44 10.79 9.90
C LEU A 270 11.88 11.36 9.77
N TYR A 271 12.76 10.54 9.19
CA TYR A 271 14.13 10.96 8.89
C TYR A 271 14.48 10.73 7.43
N ASN A 272 15.38 11.56 6.91
CA ASN A 272 16.06 11.32 5.63
C ASN A 272 17.56 11.27 5.86
N GLU A 273 18.24 10.46 5.08
CA GLU A 273 19.69 10.46 5.02
C GLU A 273 20.16 11.71 4.24
N ARG A 274 21.10 12.46 4.86
CA ARG A 274 21.83 13.56 4.25
C ARG A 274 23.29 13.46 4.71
N ASP A 275 24.21 13.36 3.76
CA ASP A 275 25.65 13.27 4.02
C ASP A 275 26.03 12.18 5.03
N GLY A 276 25.42 11.00 4.91
CA GLY A 276 25.65 9.85 5.80
C GLY A 276 25.01 9.96 7.18
N LYS A 277 24.11 10.93 7.40
CA LYS A 277 23.42 11.12 8.69
C LYS A 277 21.91 11.16 8.51
N LEU A 278 21.20 10.59 9.48
CA LEU A 278 19.75 10.73 9.55
C LEU A 278 19.39 12.13 10.08
N VAL A 279 18.63 12.87 9.29
CA VAL A 279 18.16 14.23 9.60
C VAL A 279 16.65 14.22 9.68
N ARG A 280 16.11 14.72 10.77
CA ARG A 280 14.66 14.84 11.00
C ARG A 280 14.00 15.65 9.89
N ILE A 281 12.85 15.18 9.46
CA ILE A 281 11.99 15.88 8.50
C ILE A 281 10.73 16.35 9.22
N ASP A 282 10.44 17.64 9.09
CA ASP A 282 9.18 18.18 9.57
C ASP A 282 7.99 17.68 8.73
N THR A 283 6.88 17.50 9.42
CA THR A 283 5.63 17.16 8.74
C THR A 283 5.22 18.29 7.80
N PRO A 284 5.02 18.02 6.49
CA PRO A 284 4.62 19.06 5.55
C PRO A 284 3.35 19.78 5.98
N SER A 285 3.31 21.12 5.79
CA SER A 285 2.19 21.98 6.22
C SER A 285 0.84 21.62 5.58
N TRP A 286 0.83 21.02 4.38
CA TRP A 286 -0.42 20.56 3.73
C TRP A 286 -1.11 19.42 4.46
N LEU A 287 -0.41 18.69 5.35
CA LEU A 287 -1.03 17.73 6.26
C LEU A 287 -1.82 18.42 7.38
N ALA A 288 -1.62 19.72 7.60
CA ALA A 288 -2.34 20.46 8.62
C ALA A 288 -3.83 20.68 8.28
N THR A 289 -4.24 20.62 7.01
CA THR A 289 -5.64 20.85 6.60
C THR A 289 -6.59 19.72 7.02
N ARG A 290 -6.07 18.53 7.31
CA ARG A 290 -6.82 17.33 7.78
C ARG A 290 -8.10 16.99 6.99
N THR A 291 -8.23 17.45 5.75
CA THR A 291 -9.43 17.30 4.92
C THR A 291 -9.14 16.70 3.53
N LEU A 292 -7.88 16.66 3.11
CA LEU A 292 -7.46 16.02 1.87
C LEU A 292 -7.11 14.55 2.12
N PHE A 293 -8.07 13.66 1.95
CA PHE A 293 -7.94 12.22 2.16
C PHE A 293 -7.23 11.55 0.98
N SER A 294 -5.89 11.60 0.96
CA SER A 294 -5.08 11.07 -0.15
C SER A 294 -5.03 9.55 -0.15
N GLY A 295 -5.82 8.89 -0.99
CA GLY A 295 -5.75 7.44 -1.20
C GLY A 295 -4.42 6.95 -1.75
N GLY A 296 -3.63 7.84 -2.37
CA GLY A 296 -2.31 7.55 -2.92
C GLY A 296 -1.19 7.46 -1.88
N GLY A 297 -1.37 8.04 -0.68
CA GLY A 297 -0.27 8.05 0.28
C GLY A 297 -0.54 8.72 1.62
N GLY A 298 -1.80 9.01 1.96
CA GLY A 298 -2.15 9.80 3.15
C GLY A 298 -2.44 9.01 4.42
N LEU A 299 -2.48 7.68 4.36
CA LEU A 299 -2.80 6.88 5.53
C LEU A 299 -1.62 6.74 6.50
N TRP A 300 -1.99 6.66 7.77
CA TRP A 300 -1.16 6.25 8.89
C TRP A 300 -1.68 4.91 9.40
N SER A 301 -0.81 4.05 9.90
CA SER A 301 -1.20 2.72 10.39
C SER A 301 -0.16 2.17 11.38
N THR A 302 -0.52 1.12 12.07
CA THR A 302 0.38 0.28 12.87
C THR A 302 0.71 -1.02 12.15
N ALA A 303 1.72 -1.74 12.63
CA ALA A 303 2.06 -3.07 12.11
C ALA A 303 0.91 -4.07 12.39
N ASP A 304 0.26 -3.97 13.56
CA ASP A 304 -0.88 -4.83 13.93
C ASP A 304 -2.09 -4.61 13.02
N ASP A 305 -2.44 -3.37 12.73
CA ASP A 305 -3.54 -3.08 11.80
C ASP A 305 -3.23 -3.59 10.38
N TYR A 306 -2.00 -3.35 9.91
CA TYR A 306 -1.67 -3.69 8.52
C TYR A 306 -1.50 -5.21 8.30
N ILE A 307 -1.05 -5.97 9.32
CA ILE A 307 -1.00 -7.43 9.22
C ILE A 307 -2.42 -8.04 9.11
N ARG A 308 -3.43 -7.42 9.74
CA ARG A 308 -4.85 -7.83 9.60
C ARG A 308 -5.35 -7.61 8.19
N PHE A 309 -5.01 -6.47 7.57
CA PHE A 309 -5.31 -6.21 6.17
C PHE A 309 -4.66 -7.27 5.26
N GLY A 310 -3.38 -7.56 5.46
CA GLY A 310 -2.66 -8.61 4.74
C GLY A 310 -3.28 -10.01 4.97
N GLN A 311 -3.68 -10.32 6.21
CA GLN A 311 -4.31 -11.60 6.54
C GLN A 311 -5.69 -11.74 5.87
N MET A 312 -6.47 -10.68 5.78
CA MET A 312 -7.71 -10.68 4.99
C MET A 312 -7.44 -11.04 3.53
N LEU A 313 -6.40 -10.47 2.94
CA LEU A 313 -6.01 -10.73 1.55
C LEU A 313 -5.55 -12.19 1.34
N VAL A 314 -4.67 -12.72 2.23
CA VAL A 314 -4.18 -14.10 2.13
C VAL A 314 -5.30 -15.12 2.31
N ASN A 315 -6.32 -14.80 3.12
CA ASN A 315 -7.49 -15.64 3.36
C ASN A 315 -8.56 -15.53 2.24
N GLY A 316 -8.25 -14.88 1.11
CA GLY A 316 -9.22 -14.74 0.01
C GLY A 316 -10.38 -13.80 0.36
N GLY A 317 -10.10 -12.69 1.02
CA GLY A 317 -11.04 -11.60 1.28
C GLY A 317 -11.85 -11.70 2.57
N VAL A 318 -11.43 -12.54 3.53
CA VAL A 318 -12.15 -12.73 4.81
C VAL A 318 -11.21 -12.69 6.00
N LEU A 319 -11.64 -12.06 7.10
CA LEU A 319 -10.97 -12.10 8.40
C LEU A 319 -12.02 -12.16 9.51
N ASN A 320 -11.83 -13.02 10.53
CA ASN A 320 -12.72 -13.16 11.68
C ASN A 320 -14.22 -13.29 11.31
N GLY A 321 -14.51 -14.02 10.22
CA GLY A 321 -15.86 -14.19 9.70
C GLY A 321 -16.42 -12.99 8.93
N LYS A 322 -15.70 -11.86 8.85
CA LYS A 322 -16.08 -10.68 8.07
C LYS A 322 -15.51 -10.77 6.66
N ARG A 323 -16.37 -10.92 5.66
CA ARG A 323 -15.97 -10.96 4.25
C ARG A 323 -16.06 -9.57 3.65
N LEU A 324 -14.93 -9.07 3.15
CA LEU A 324 -14.83 -7.81 2.41
C LEU A 324 -14.91 -8.02 0.90
N LEU A 325 -14.24 -9.07 0.42
CA LEU A 325 -14.17 -9.42 -1.01
C LEU A 325 -14.33 -10.93 -1.22
N SER A 326 -14.70 -11.32 -2.41
CA SER A 326 -14.69 -12.73 -2.80
C SER A 326 -13.26 -13.21 -3.11
N PRO A 327 -12.97 -14.52 -2.99
CA PRO A 327 -11.68 -15.08 -3.39
C PRO A 327 -11.33 -14.76 -4.86
N ARG A 328 -12.34 -14.72 -5.74
CA ARG A 328 -12.16 -14.40 -7.16
C ARG A 328 -11.72 -12.96 -7.39
N THR A 329 -12.19 -12.03 -6.56
CA THR A 329 -11.75 -10.63 -6.62
C THR A 329 -10.32 -10.46 -6.10
N ILE A 330 -9.90 -11.24 -5.10
CA ILE A 330 -8.49 -11.28 -4.69
C ILE A 330 -7.61 -11.88 -5.80
N ASP A 331 -8.06 -12.97 -6.47
CA ASP A 331 -7.36 -13.52 -7.64
C ASP A 331 -7.20 -12.47 -8.74
N LEU A 332 -8.27 -11.72 -9.02
CA LEU A 332 -8.25 -10.63 -9.99
C LEU A 332 -7.26 -9.53 -9.57
N MET A 333 -7.29 -9.10 -8.29
CA MET A 333 -6.38 -8.08 -7.75
C MET A 333 -4.92 -8.48 -7.92
N ALA A 334 -4.58 -9.74 -7.65
CA ALA A 334 -3.24 -10.31 -7.68
C ALA A 334 -2.81 -10.84 -9.06
N SER A 335 -3.58 -10.60 -10.12
CA SER A 335 -3.24 -11.01 -11.49
C SER A 335 -2.48 -9.90 -12.22
N ASN A 336 -1.63 -10.27 -13.19
CA ASN A 336 -0.96 -9.29 -14.05
C ASN A 336 -1.96 -8.65 -15.03
N HIS A 337 -2.21 -7.36 -14.90
CA HIS A 337 -3.12 -6.58 -15.75
C HIS A 337 -2.45 -5.80 -16.87
N VAL A 338 -1.12 -5.78 -16.89
CA VAL A 338 -0.34 -4.88 -17.77
C VAL A 338 0.55 -5.62 -18.77
N GLY A 339 0.47 -6.95 -18.80
CA GLY A 339 1.31 -7.76 -19.70
C GLY A 339 2.80 -7.47 -19.44
N GLU A 340 3.52 -7.09 -20.49
CA GLU A 340 4.95 -6.79 -20.45
C GLU A 340 5.25 -5.30 -20.19
N LEU A 341 4.24 -4.47 -20.00
CA LEU A 341 4.45 -3.02 -19.82
C LEU A 341 5.10 -2.65 -18.48
N TYR A 342 5.15 -3.57 -17.50
CA TYR A 342 5.65 -3.26 -16.17
C TYR A 342 7.14 -2.94 -16.16
N THR A 343 7.49 -1.70 -15.84
CA THR A 343 8.88 -1.21 -15.78
C THR A 343 9.40 -1.06 -14.33
N GLY A 344 8.52 -1.21 -13.33
CA GLY A 344 8.88 -1.09 -11.91
C GLY A 344 9.24 0.32 -11.47
N ILE A 345 9.51 0.46 -10.17
CA ILE A 345 10.05 1.69 -9.57
C ILE A 345 11.47 1.39 -9.09
N GLY A 346 12.48 1.70 -9.91
CA GLY A 346 13.88 1.58 -9.53
C GLY A 346 14.33 0.15 -9.13
N ARG A 347 13.63 -0.89 -9.60
CA ARG A 347 13.94 -2.31 -9.36
C ARG A 347 13.98 -3.08 -10.66
N GLY A 348 14.67 -4.23 -10.63
CA GLY A 348 14.54 -5.22 -11.71
C GLY A 348 13.11 -5.70 -11.82
N THR A 349 12.60 -5.80 -13.05
CA THR A 349 11.21 -6.19 -13.35
C THR A 349 11.10 -7.57 -13.95
N LYS A 350 12.22 -8.24 -14.19
CA LYS A 350 12.22 -9.60 -14.73
C LYS A 350 11.45 -10.53 -13.81
N GLY A 351 10.50 -11.28 -14.33
CA GLY A 351 9.64 -12.16 -13.54
C GLY A 351 8.57 -11.43 -12.71
N MET A 352 8.40 -10.12 -12.90
CA MET A 352 7.41 -9.30 -12.18
C MET A 352 6.31 -8.80 -13.11
N GLY A 353 5.16 -8.51 -12.55
CA GLY A 353 4.02 -7.86 -13.21
C GLY A 353 3.34 -6.88 -12.27
N PHE A 354 2.21 -6.33 -12.70
CA PHE A 354 1.42 -5.41 -11.90
C PHE A 354 -0.06 -5.77 -11.92
N GLY A 355 -0.63 -5.91 -10.73
CA GLY A 355 -2.03 -6.17 -10.50
C GLY A 355 -2.83 -4.88 -10.30
N LEU A 356 -3.90 -4.96 -9.52
CA LEU A 356 -4.71 -3.80 -9.18
C LEU A 356 -4.16 -3.16 -7.89
N THR A 357 -3.33 -2.14 -8.05
CA THR A 357 -2.62 -1.38 -6.99
C THR A 357 -1.52 -2.14 -6.23
N VAL A 358 -1.10 -3.30 -6.71
CA VAL A 358 -0.02 -4.13 -6.14
C VAL A 358 0.91 -4.63 -7.24
N ASP A 359 2.19 -4.83 -6.94
CA ASP A 359 3.08 -5.63 -7.79
C ASP A 359 2.84 -7.13 -7.57
N VAL A 360 3.20 -7.94 -8.56
CA VAL A 360 2.97 -9.39 -8.53
C VAL A 360 4.21 -10.12 -9.01
N VAL A 361 4.64 -11.15 -8.29
CA VAL A 361 5.70 -12.07 -8.71
C VAL A 361 5.10 -13.09 -9.67
N LEU A 362 5.43 -13.02 -10.95
CA LEU A 362 4.97 -13.94 -11.98
C LEU A 362 5.83 -15.20 -12.04
N ASP A 363 7.14 -14.99 -11.97
CA ASP A 363 8.16 -16.03 -11.97
C ASP A 363 9.21 -15.68 -10.91
N HIS A 364 9.19 -16.38 -9.79
CA HIS A 364 10.08 -16.14 -8.67
C HIS A 364 11.56 -16.46 -8.99
N VAL A 365 11.82 -17.38 -9.92
CA VAL A 365 13.18 -17.70 -10.36
C VAL A 365 13.75 -16.54 -11.20
N ALA A 366 12.97 -16.06 -12.18
CA ALA A 366 13.37 -14.92 -13.00
C ALA A 366 13.49 -13.64 -12.18
N ALA A 367 12.66 -13.46 -11.14
CA ALA A 367 12.70 -12.33 -10.21
C ALA A 367 13.83 -12.47 -9.15
N ALA A 368 14.52 -13.60 -9.09
CA ALA A 368 15.52 -13.94 -8.07
C ALA A 368 14.99 -13.75 -6.63
N ARG A 369 13.73 -14.15 -6.38
CA ARG A 369 13.06 -14.03 -5.09
C ARG A 369 12.73 -15.42 -4.51
N ARG A 370 12.67 -15.53 -3.19
CA ARG A 370 12.34 -16.78 -2.49
C ARG A 370 10.84 -16.99 -2.23
N VAL A 371 10.04 -15.96 -2.43
CA VAL A 371 8.58 -16.04 -2.32
C VAL A 371 7.99 -16.87 -3.46
N SER A 372 6.77 -17.33 -3.31
CA SER A 372 6.08 -18.08 -4.36
C SER A 372 5.69 -17.20 -5.55
N SER A 373 5.63 -17.75 -6.76
CA SER A 373 4.92 -17.11 -7.87
C SER A 373 3.46 -16.91 -7.48
N GLY A 374 2.92 -15.73 -7.77
CA GLY A 374 1.62 -15.26 -7.31
C GLY A 374 1.68 -14.42 -6.02
N THR A 375 2.85 -14.28 -5.39
CA THR A 375 3.05 -13.33 -4.29
C THR A 375 2.84 -11.91 -4.79
N PHE A 376 2.14 -11.10 -4.01
CA PHE A 376 1.88 -9.71 -4.33
C PHE A 376 2.07 -8.81 -3.10
N GLY A 377 2.29 -7.52 -3.34
CA GLY A 377 2.51 -6.57 -2.27
C GLY A 377 2.71 -5.15 -2.77
N TRP A 378 3.07 -4.24 -1.88
CA TRP A 378 3.47 -2.89 -2.23
C TRP A 378 4.26 -2.25 -1.11
N GLY A 379 4.98 -1.17 -1.43
CA GLY A 379 5.78 -0.43 -0.45
C GLY A 379 5.42 1.04 -0.35
N GLY A 380 5.78 1.66 0.77
CA GLY A 380 5.67 3.10 1.03
C GLY A 380 6.98 3.85 0.75
N ALA A 381 6.86 5.14 0.42
CA ALA A 381 8.01 6.01 0.13
C ALA A 381 8.99 6.12 1.31
N PHE A 382 8.52 5.90 2.53
CA PHE A 382 9.34 5.96 3.75
C PHE A 382 9.89 4.60 4.19
N GLY A 383 9.91 3.60 3.30
CA GLY A 383 10.52 2.30 3.58
C GLY A 383 9.53 1.21 4.02
N THR A 384 8.31 1.56 4.43
CA THR A 384 7.29 0.57 4.79
C THR A 384 7.03 -0.40 3.63
N TYR A 385 6.74 -1.66 3.95
CA TYR A 385 6.52 -2.70 2.96
C TYR A 385 5.62 -3.81 3.50
N PHE A 386 4.80 -4.42 2.63
CA PHE A 386 4.10 -5.66 2.93
C PHE A 386 4.09 -6.57 1.70
N TRP A 387 3.99 -7.87 1.95
CA TRP A 387 3.74 -8.87 0.92
C TRP A 387 2.80 -9.95 1.43
N VAL A 388 2.10 -10.58 0.51
CA VAL A 388 1.15 -11.66 0.73
C VAL A 388 1.56 -12.82 -0.16
N ASP A 389 1.99 -13.93 0.44
CA ASP A 389 2.26 -15.20 -0.23
C ASP A 389 1.12 -16.18 0.09
N ARG A 390 0.18 -16.29 -0.84
CA ARG A 390 -1.01 -17.12 -0.64
C ARG A 390 -0.71 -18.61 -0.65
N LYS A 391 0.35 -19.04 -1.36
CA LYS A 391 0.77 -20.43 -1.40
C LYS A 391 1.33 -20.88 -0.05
N GLU A 392 2.13 -20.02 0.57
CA GLU A 392 2.68 -20.23 1.91
C GLU A 392 1.72 -19.84 3.03
N GLN A 393 0.55 -19.26 2.69
CA GLN A 393 -0.38 -18.66 3.66
C GLN A 393 0.34 -17.68 4.61
N LEU A 394 1.25 -16.87 4.05
CA LEU A 394 2.15 -16.00 4.78
C LEU A 394 1.91 -14.54 4.42
N VAL A 395 1.96 -13.70 5.43
CA VAL A 395 2.02 -12.24 5.29
C VAL A 395 3.22 -11.71 6.06
N GLY A 396 4.01 -10.86 5.42
CA GLY A 396 5.07 -10.12 6.08
C GLY A 396 4.81 -8.62 5.99
N VAL A 397 5.10 -7.89 7.07
CA VAL A 397 4.98 -6.44 7.15
C VAL A 397 6.25 -5.86 7.78
N LEU A 398 6.78 -4.83 7.15
CA LEU A 398 7.86 -3.98 7.64
C LEU A 398 7.32 -2.56 7.85
N MET A 399 7.48 -2.04 9.04
CA MET A 399 7.23 -0.64 9.36
C MET A 399 8.53 0.04 9.73
N VAL A 400 8.92 1.04 8.93
CA VAL A 400 10.13 1.86 9.08
C VAL A 400 9.82 3.25 8.52
N GLN A 401 10.60 4.26 8.89
CA GLN A 401 10.38 5.64 8.39
C GLN A 401 11.60 6.20 7.63
N GLU A 402 12.45 5.32 7.13
CA GLU A 402 13.60 5.64 6.27
C GLU A 402 13.56 4.77 4.99
N PRO A 403 13.78 5.36 3.79
CA PRO A 403 13.61 4.65 2.52
C PRO A 403 14.79 3.74 2.16
N VAL A 404 15.07 2.71 2.96
CA VAL A 404 16.16 1.75 2.70
C VAL A 404 15.62 0.55 1.89
N ASN A 405 15.82 0.58 0.57
CA ASN A 405 15.25 -0.42 -0.32
C ASN A 405 15.82 -1.83 -0.11
N GLN A 406 17.11 -1.95 0.27
CA GLN A 406 17.76 -3.24 0.48
C GLN A 406 17.17 -3.97 1.69
N LEU A 407 16.80 -3.26 2.76
CA LEU A 407 16.18 -3.84 3.96
C LEU A 407 14.94 -4.69 3.64
N ARG A 408 14.13 -4.28 2.66
CA ARG A 408 12.93 -5.03 2.24
C ARG A 408 13.30 -6.42 1.70
N MET A 409 14.33 -6.50 0.87
CA MET A 409 14.79 -7.76 0.28
C MET A 409 15.46 -8.65 1.33
N ASP A 410 16.26 -8.06 2.19
CA ASP A 410 16.94 -8.78 3.27
C ASP A 410 15.94 -9.34 4.29
N LEU A 411 14.89 -8.56 4.63
CA LEU A 411 13.80 -9.02 5.49
C LEU A 411 13.03 -10.18 4.84
N GLU A 412 12.63 -10.05 3.58
CA GLU A 412 11.95 -11.13 2.86
C GLU A 412 12.78 -12.41 2.87
N ASN A 413 14.08 -12.30 2.58
CA ASN A 413 15.00 -13.42 2.64
C ASN A 413 15.09 -14.04 4.05
N ALA A 414 15.13 -13.20 5.09
CA ALA A 414 15.18 -13.64 6.49
C ALA A 414 13.91 -14.36 6.93
N VAL A 415 12.75 -13.96 6.40
CA VAL A 415 11.47 -14.63 6.64
C VAL A 415 11.38 -15.94 5.89
N MET A 416 11.61 -15.93 4.58
CA MET A 416 11.38 -17.11 3.73
C MET A 416 12.35 -18.28 4.05
N GLN A 417 13.57 -17.99 4.52
CA GLN A 417 14.50 -19.04 4.95
C GLN A 417 14.10 -19.71 6.27
N ALA A 418 13.15 -19.14 7.01
CA ALA A 418 12.66 -19.72 8.26
C ALA A 418 11.55 -20.76 8.03
N ILE A 419 11.01 -20.87 6.83
CA ILE A 419 10.06 -21.94 6.46
C ILE A 419 10.79 -23.27 6.46
N VAL A 420 10.25 -24.25 7.19
CA VAL A 420 10.80 -25.61 7.33
C VAL A 420 9.78 -26.71 6.99
N GLU A 421 8.48 -26.34 6.88
CA GLU A 421 7.38 -27.22 6.48
C GLU A 421 6.38 -26.50 5.58
#